data_d7d02e9a0fe270144983c0de1426c845
#
_entry.id   d7d02e9a0fe270144983c0de1426c845
#
_cell.length_a   1.000
_cell.length_b   1.000
_cell.length_c   1.000
_cell.angle_alpha   90.00
_cell.angle_beta   90.00
_cell.angle_gamma   90.00
#
_symmetry.space_group_name_H-M   'P 1'
#
loop_
_entity.id
_entity.type
_entity.pdbx_description
1 polymer ?
#
loop_
_entity_poly.entity_id
_entity_poly.type
_entity_poly.pdbx_seq_one_letter_code
_entity_poly.pdbx_strand_id
1 'polypeptide(L)'
;MCIRDSVYLALFAFSIAIVFRAIPYWLGLVVIPVSLLLLDRRALSDVDYPLLCTFVCFFIFSGNLARIPAVQSLLGGLLSHSPLVVSALSCQCISNVPSAILLSHFTDNWRELLLGVNIGGAGTIIASLASLITFREFSRHNPGKAGAYLAKFSLVNFSFLLILLVFCYVLTRMW
;
A
#
# COMPACT_ATOMS: atom_id res chain seq x y z
N MET A 1 -21.63 25.10 -6.14
CA MET A 1 -20.28 24.56 -6.07
C MET A 1 -19.36 25.69 -5.60
N CYS A 2 -18.69 25.54 -4.47
CA CYS A 2 -17.84 26.59 -3.93
C CYS A 2 -16.56 26.66 -4.77
N ILE A 3 -15.98 27.86 -4.98
CA ILE A 3 -14.70 28.02 -5.73
C ILE A 3 -13.64 27.06 -5.20
N ARG A 4 -13.62 26.86 -3.88
CA ARG A 4 -12.72 25.94 -3.18
C ARG A 4 -12.89 24.48 -3.64
N ASP A 5 -14.13 24.01 -3.83
CA ASP A 5 -14.43 22.64 -4.28
C ASP A 5 -13.93 22.41 -5.71
N SER A 6 -14.09 23.43 -6.58
CA SER A 6 -13.57 23.37 -7.96
C SER A 6 -12.06 23.28 -8.01
N VAL A 7 -11.36 24.00 -7.11
CA VAL A 7 -9.88 23.93 -7.00
C VAL A 7 -9.43 22.56 -6.54
N TYR A 8 -10.07 21.98 -5.51
CA TYR A 8 -9.73 20.62 -5.06
C TYR A 8 -9.97 19.58 -6.15
N LEU A 9 -11.07 19.71 -6.91
CA LEU A 9 -11.34 18.82 -8.04
C LEU A 9 -10.27 18.94 -9.13
N ALA A 10 -9.85 20.17 -9.44
CA ALA A 10 -8.78 20.41 -10.41
C ALA A 10 -7.43 19.84 -9.93
N LEU A 11 -7.06 20.03 -8.67
CA LEU A 11 -5.84 19.45 -8.08
C LEU A 11 -5.89 17.92 -8.05
N PHE A 12 -7.07 17.34 -7.80
CA PHE A 12 -7.27 15.90 -7.87
C PHE A 12 -7.09 15.37 -9.30
N ALA A 13 -7.72 15.99 -10.29
CA ALA A 13 -7.54 15.64 -11.70
C ALA A 13 -6.07 15.80 -12.15
N PHE A 14 -5.40 16.84 -11.69
CA PHE A 14 -3.97 17.06 -11.92
C PHE A 14 -3.11 15.94 -11.32
N SER A 15 -3.43 15.51 -10.09
CA SER A 15 -2.75 14.37 -9.44
C SER A 15 -2.94 13.06 -10.22
N ILE A 16 -4.15 12.83 -10.74
CA ILE A 16 -4.42 11.67 -11.61
C ILE A 16 -3.54 11.73 -12.87
N ALA A 17 -3.45 12.88 -13.52
CA ALA A 17 -2.61 13.05 -14.70
C ALA A 17 -1.12 12.77 -14.43
N ILE A 18 -0.62 13.11 -13.23
CA ILE A 18 0.74 12.77 -12.80
C ILE A 18 0.91 11.26 -12.64
N VAL A 19 -0.06 10.58 -12.03
CA VAL A 19 -0.02 9.11 -11.85
C VAL A 19 0.04 8.40 -13.20
N PHE A 20 -0.71 8.87 -14.19
CA PHE A 20 -0.65 8.35 -15.57
C PHE A 20 0.58 8.82 -16.36
N ARG A 21 1.53 9.50 -15.70
CA ARG A 21 2.76 10.05 -16.34
C ARG A 21 2.51 11.02 -17.48
N ALA A 22 1.32 11.59 -17.60
CA ALA A 22 1.02 12.65 -18.55
C ALA A 22 1.72 13.97 -18.19
N ILE A 23 2.01 14.16 -16.91
CA ILE A 23 2.67 15.33 -16.34
C ILE A 23 3.84 14.86 -15.47
N PRO A 24 5.01 15.49 -15.55
CA PRO A 24 6.15 15.12 -14.70
C PRO A 24 5.87 15.40 -13.22
N TYR A 25 6.28 14.46 -12.36
CA TYR A 25 5.99 14.46 -10.91
C TYR A 25 6.52 15.71 -10.17
N TRP A 26 7.61 16.29 -10.61
CA TRP A 26 8.19 17.48 -9.98
C TRP A 26 7.27 18.71 -10.08
N LEU A 27 6.47 18.82 -11.15
CA LEU A 27 5.42 19.84 -11.23
C LEU A 27 4.38 19.67 -10.13
N GLY A 28 3.97 18.43 -9.85
CA GLY A 28 3.06 18.14 -8.75
C GLY A 28 3.62 18.54 -7.39
N LEU A 29 4.90 18.26 -7.16
CA LEU A 29 5.60 18.64 -5.91
C LEU A 29 5.65 20.15 -5.67
N VAL A 30 5.56 20.97 -6.72
CA VAL A 30 5.53 22.42 -6.60
C VAL A 30 4.11 22.97 -6.62
N VAL A 31 3.33 22.59 -7.65
CA VAL A 31 2.00 23.17 -7.89
C VAL A 31 1.03 22.86 -6.77
N ILE A 32 0.98 21.60 -6.29
CA ILE A 32 0.02 21.20 -5.27
C ILE A 32 0.29 21.92 -3.93
N PRO A 33 1.48 21.87 -3.34
CA PRO A 33 1.75 22.58 -2.09
C PRO A 33 1.58 24.10 -2.21
N VAL A 34 2.04 24.71 -3.31
CA VAL A 34 1.89 26.15 -3.52
C VAL A 34 0.41 26.55 -3.62
N SER A 35 -0.38 25.80 -4.38
CA SER A 35 -1.83 26.05 -4.49
C SER A 35 -2.53 25.93 -3.14
N LEU A 36 -2.21 24.90 -2.35
CA LEU A 36 -2.78 24.72 -1.02
C LEU A 36 -2.29 25.80 -0.03
N LEU A 37 -1.04 26.20 -0.13
CA LEU A 37 -0.50 27.26 0.72
C LEU A 37 -1.21 28.61 0.51
N LEU A 38 -1.61 28.88 -0.73
CA LEU A 38 -2.31 30.11 -1.11
C LEU A 38 -3.80 30.07 -0.82
N LEU A 39 -4.43 28.91 -0.99
CA LEU A 39 -5.89 28.77 -0.96
C LEU A 39 -6.41 28.15 0.35
N ASP A 40 -5.70 27.20 0.92
CA ASP A 40 -6.09 26.52 2.16
C ASP A 40 -4.89 25.95 2.92
N ARG A 41 -4.27 26.80 3.74
CA ARG A 41 -3.13 26.40 4.58
C ARG A 41 -3.45 25.31 5.59
N ARG A 42 -4.74 25.19 5.99
CA ARG A 42 -5.15 24.16 6.95
C ARG A 42 -5.03 22.76 6.36
N ALA A 43 -5.32 22.60 5.07
CA ALA A 43 -5.16 21.33 4.39
C ALA A 43 -3.72 20.79 4.46
N LEU A 44 -2.72 21.68 4.45
CA LEU A 44 -1.32 21.27 4.66
C LEU A 44 -1.03 20.83 6.11
N SER A 45 -1.68 21.47 7.09
CA SER A 45 -1.53 21.09 8.50
C SER A 45 -2.19 19.74 8.83
N ASP A 46 -3.22 19.37 8.06
CA ASP A 46 -3.99 18.12 8.24
C ASP A 46 -3.33 16.92 7.55
N VAL A 47 -2.21 17.14 6.82
CA VAL A 47 -1.43 16.06 6.22
C VAL A 47 -0.73 15.23 7.30
N ASP A 48 -0.85 13.91 7.19
CA ASP A 48 -0.12 12.97 8.08
C ASP A 48 1.35 12.88 7.67
N TYR A 49 2.14 13.89 8.08
CA TYR A 49 3.59 13.92 7.83
C TYR A 49 4.35 12.74 8.43
N PRO A 50 4.02 12.23 9.65
CA PRO A 50 4.60 11.01 10.17
C PRO A 50 4.44 9.81 9.23
N LEU A 51 3.25 9.67 8.62
CA LEU A 51 3.01 8.62 7.63
C LEU A 51 3.89 8.80 6.39
N LEU A 52 4.00 10.01 5.85
CA LEU A 52 4.87 10.30 4.70
C LEU A 52 6.34 10.00 5.01
N CYS A 53 6.84 10.43 6.17
CA CYS A 53 8.20 10.12 6.63
C CYS A 53 8.42 8.61 6.75
N THR A 54 7.44 7.86 7.24
CA THR A 54 7.51 6.41 7.33
C THR A 54 7.71 5.77 5.96
N PHE A 55 6.97 6.23 4.93
CA PHE A 55 7.18 5.75 3.56
C PHE A 55 8.57 6.09 3.03
N VAL A 56 9.05 7.33 3.21
CA VAL A 56 10.40 7.74 2.78
C VAL A 56 11.47 6.85 3.45
N CYS A 57 11.40 6.68 4.77
CA CYS A 57 12.31 5.79 5.50
C CYS A 57 12.25 4.36 4.98
N PHE A 58 11.05 3.87 4.67
CA PHE A 58 10.88 2.52 4.15
C PHE A 58 11.47 2.35 2.75
N PHE A 59 11.33 3.33 1.85
CA PHE A 59 11.99 3.31 0.54
C PHE A 59 13.51 3.27 0.67
N ILE A 60 14.09 4.09 1.55
CA ILE A 60 15.54 4.09 1.82
C ILE A 60 15.98 2.76 2.40
N PHE A 61 15.25 2.23 3.39
CA PHE A 61 15.53 0.93 4.00
C PHE A 61 15.50 -0.21 2.97
N SER A 62 14.44 -0.27 2.17
CA SER A 62 14.25 -1.30 1.14
C SER A 62 15.38 -1.27 0.10
N GLY A 63 15.75 -0.07 -0.38
CA GLY A 63 16.85 0.11 -1.32
C GLY A 63 18.22 -0.29 -0.76
N ASN A 64 18.45 -0.06 0.54
CA ASN A 64 19.68 -0.51 1.20
C ASN A 64 19.67 -2.03 1.45
N LEU A 65 18.53 -2.59 1.87
CA LEU A 65 18.37 -4.01 2.12
C LEU A 65 18.60 -4.82 0.84
N ALA A 66 18.18 -4.30 -0.31
CA ALA A 66 18.41 -4.90 -1.62
C ALA A 66 19.89 -5.02 -2.02
N ARG A 67 20.80 -4.30 -1.34
CA ARG A 67 22.24 -4.36 -1.60
C ARG A 67 22.96 -5.42 -0.78
N ILE A 68 22.31 -6.04 0.18
CA ILE A 68 22.91 -7.04 1.07
C ILE A 68 22.85 -8.43 0.38
N PRO A 69 24.02 -9.06 0.07
CA PRO A 69 24.02 -10.33 -0.66
C PRO A 69 23.24 -11.46 0.01
N ALA A 70 23.30 -11.55 1.34
CA ALA A 70 22.54 -12.55 2.09
C ALA A 70 21.01 -12.36 1.95
N VAL A 71 20.54 -11.12 1.87
CA VAL A 71 19.12 -10.81 1.66
C VAL A 71 18.72 -11.12 0.22
N GLN A 72 19.59 -10.80 -0.75
CA GLN A 72 19.37 -11.12 -2.17
C GLN A 72 19.21 -12.63 -2.37
N SER A 73 20.10 -13.42 -1.79
CA SER A 73 20.03 -14.88 -1.91
C SER A 73 18.80 -15.47 -1.23
N LEU A 74 18.44 -14.96 -0.05
CA LEU A 74 17.26 -15.41 0.70
C LEU A 74 15.94 -15.05 -0.02
N LEU A 75 15.72 -13.77 -0.29
CA LEU A 75 14.46 -13.30 -0.89
C LEU A 75 14.36 -13.72 -2.36
N GLY A 76 15.45 -13.68 -3.12
CA GLY A 76 15.49 -14.20 -4.48
C GLY A 76 15.18 -15.70 -4.54
N GLY A 77 15.74 -16.49 -3.61
CA GLY A 77 15.42 -17.91 -3.48
C GLY A 77 13.96 -18.17 -3.14
N LEU A 78 13.38 -17.43 -2.21
CA LEU A 78 11.97 -17.55 -1.86
C LEU A 78 11.05 -17.15 -3.04
N LEU A 79 11.35 -16.04 -3.70
CA LEU A 79 10.57 -15.52 -4.82
C LEU A 79 10.70 -16.37 -6.08
N SER A 80 11.81 -17.09 -6.27
CA SER A 80 11.96 -18.01 -7.40
C SER A 80 10.98 -19.18 -7.38
N HIS A 81 10.50 -19.58 -6.20
CA HIS A 81 9.50 -20.65 -6.06
C HIS A 81 8.07 -20.17 -6.34
N SER A 82 7.65 -19.05 -5.76
CA SER A 82 6.32 -18.49 -5.98
C SER A 82 6.26 -17.02 -5.54
N PRO A 83 6.46 -16.07 -6.46
CA PRO A 83 6.32 -14.65 -6.15
C PRO A 83 4.94 -14.30 -5.59
N LEU A 84 3.87 -14.94 -6.09
CA LEU A 84 2.50 -14.76 -5.65
C LEU A 84 2.32 -15.04 -4.15
N VAL A 85 2.75 -16.23 -3.71
CA VAL A 85 2.55 -16.67 -2.31
C VAL A 85 3.44 -15.88 -1.36
N VAL A 86 4.71 -15.71 -1.73
CA VAL A 86 5.68 -14.99 -0.89
C VAL A 86 5.26 -13.55 -0.69
N SER A 87 4.79 -12.86 -1.73
CA SER A 87 4.33 -11.48 -1.61
C SER A 87 3.03 -11.36 -0.81
N ALA A 88 2.07 -12.26 -1.00
CA ALA A 88 0.84 -12.27 -0.20
C ALA A 88 1.11 -12.50 1.29
N LEU A 89 2.03 -13.41 1.63
CA LEU A 89 2.42 -13.66 3.03
C LEU A 89 3.23 -12.50 3.63
N SER A 90 4.14 -11.90 2.86
CA SER A 90 4.90 -10.72 3.29
C SER A 90 3.99 -9.57 3.71
N CYS A 91 2.87 -9.36 3.00
CA CYS A 91 1.90 -8.32 3.34
C CYS A 91 1.31 -8.48 4.73
N GLN A 92 1.21 -9.71 5.24
CA GLN A 92 0.67 -9.98 6.57
C GLN A 92 1.54 -9.44 7.71
N CYS A 93 2.83 -9.21 7.41
CA CYS A 93 3.82 -8.72 8.39
C CYS A 93 4.12 -7.23 8.23
N ILE A 94 4.29 -6.75 6.98
CA ILE A 94 4.83 -5.41 6.70
C ILE A 94 3.92 -4.53 5.86
N SER A 95 2.66 -4.94 5.64
CA SER A 95 1.70 -4.27 4.75
C SER A 95 2.00 -4.44 3.25
N ASN A 96 0.97 -4.23 2.42
CA ASN A 96 1.04 -4.49 0.97
C ASN A 96 1.98 -3.52 0.22
N VAL A 97 1.92 -2.22 0.51
CA VAL A 97 2.76 -1.23 -0.19
C VAL A 97 4.24 -1.43 0.12
N PRO A 98 4.67 -1.51 1.40
CA PRO A 98 6.04 -1.88 1.74
C PRO A 98 6.50 -3.20 1.15
N SER A 99 5.65 -4.24 1.16
CA SER A 99 5.97 -5.52 0.55
C SER A 99 6.23 -5.41 -0.95
N ALA A 100 5.37 -4.66 -1.67
CA ALA A 100 5.55 -4.42 -3.10
C ALA A 100 6.91 -3.78 -3.40
N ILE A 101 7.25 -2.72 -2.66
CA ILE A 101 8.50 -1.97 -2.83
C ILE A 101 9.70 -2.85 -2.52
N LEU A 102 9.68 -3.56 -1.39
CA LEU A 102 10.78 -4.42 -0.98
C LEU A 102 11.02 -5.54 -1.99
N LEU A 103 9.98 -6.30 -2.31
CA LEU A 103 10.11 -7.52 -3.10
C LEU A 103 10.33 -7.24 -4.58
N SER A 104 9.96 -6.07 -5.10
CA SER A 104 10.23 -5.67 -6.49
C SER A 104 11.72 -5.58 -6.84
N HIS A 105 12.60 -5.49 -5.84
CA HIS A 105 14.05 -5.52 -6.04
C HIS A 105 14.62 -6.93 -6.28
N PHE A 106 13.83 -7.98 -6.04
CA PHE A 106 14.32 -9.36 -6.01
C PHE A 106 13.62 -10.29 -6.99
N THR A 107 12.67 -9.79 -7.79
CA THR A 107 11.99 -10.58 -8.83
C THR A 107 11.62 -9.74 -10.03
N ASP A 108 11.79 -10.31 -11.22
CA ASP A 108 11.33 -9.74 -12.49
C ASP A 108 9.88 -10.16 -12.81
N ASN A 109 9.33 -11.12 -12.06
CA ASN A 109 7.94 -11.56 -12.23
C ASN A 109 6.97 -10.59 -11.55
N TRP A 110 6.90 -9.38 -12.10
CA TRP A 110 6.05 -8.31 -11.59
C TRP A 110 4.56 -8.65 -11.59
N ARG A 111 4.10 -9.56 -12.47
CA ARG A 111 2.68 -9.96 -12.55
C ARG A 111 2.26 -10.72 -11.31
N GLU A 112 2.98 -11.78 -10.95
CA GLU A 112 2.69 -12.54 -9.74
C GLU A 112 2.94 -11.73 -8.46
N LEU A 113 3.99 -10.91 -8.44
CA LEU A 113 4.25 -9.97 -7.35
C LEU A 113 3.06 -9.02 -7.14
N LEU A 114 2.59 -8.39 -8.21
CA LEU A 114 1.48 -7.44 -8.15
C LEU A 114 0.18 -8.10 -7.71
N LEU A 115 -0.13 -9.29 -8.25
CA LEU A 115 -1.28 -10.09 -7.80
C LEU A 115 -1.15 -10.42 -6.31
N GLY A 116 0.00 -10.93 -5.88
CA GLY A 116 0.23 -11.33 -4.50
C GLY A 116 0.10 -10.20 -3.50
N VAL A 117 0.66 -9.02 -3.78
CA VAL A 117 0.54 -7.87 -2.85
C VAL A 117 -0.88 -7.29 -2.81
N ASN A 118 -1.63 -7.35 -3.92
CA ASN A 118 -3.03 -6.90 -3.92
C ASN A 118 -3.93 -7.87 -3.13
N ILE A 119 -3.79 -9.17 -3.34
CA ILE A 119 -4.50 -10.20 -2.57
C ILE A 119 -4.06 -10.16 -1.11
N GLY A 120 -2.76 -10.03 -0.88
CA GLY A 120 -2.15 -9.94 0.44
C GLY A 120 -2.60 -8.74 1.27
N GLY A 121 -3.18 -7.72 0.64
CA GLY A 121 -3.85 -6.62 1.35
C GLY A 121 -5.07 -7.05 2.16
N ALA A 122 -5.67 -8.20 1.84
CA ALA A 122 -6.61 -8.90 2.71
C ALA A 122 -5.83 -9.76 3.73
N GLY A 123 -6.46 -10.11 4.85
CA GLY A 123 -5.86 -10.92 5.92
C GLY A 123 -5.73 -10.16 7.23
N THR A 124 -4.52 -9.89 7.69
CA THR A 124 -4.30 -9.14 8.93
C THR A 124 -4.71 -7.66 8.81
N ILE A 125 -4.99 -7.02 9.93
CA ILE A 125 -5.23 -5.56 9.96
C ILE A 125 -4.02 -4.76 9.47
N ILE A 126 -2.82 -5.29 9.67
CA ILE A 126 -1.57 -4.64 9.26
C ILE A 126 -1.34 -4.77 7.75
N ALA A 127 -1.93 -5.77 7.11
CA ALA A 127 -1.74 -6.04 5.69
C ALA A 127 -2.13 -4.87 4.77
N SER A 128 -3.05 -4.01 5.22
CA SER A 128 -3.48 -2.82 4.49
C SER A 128 -3.66 -1.62 5.40
N LEU A 129 -3.15 -0.47 4.98
CA LEU A 129 -3.34 0.80 5.68
C LEU A 129 -4.83 1.15 5.84
N ALA A 130 -5.64 0.86 4.83
CA ALA A 130 -7.08 1.10 4.88
C ALA A 130 -7.75 0.29 5.99
N SER A 131 -7.36 -0.97 6.19
CA SER A 131 -7.85 -1.82 7.27
C SER A 131 -7.47 -1.27 8.65
N LEU A 132 -6.24 -0.78 8.77
CA LEU A 132 -5.75 -0.18 10.01
C LEU A 132 -6.50 1.11 10.37
N ILE A 133 -6.71 1.99 9.38
CA ILE A 133 -7.47 3.24 9.56
C ILE A 133 -8.91 2.92 9.98
N THR A 134 -9.57 2.00 9.28
CA THR A 134 -10.93 1.58 9.58
C THR A 134 -11.05 0.99 10.99
N PHE A 135 -10.10 0.17 11.40
CA PHE A 135 -10.06 -0.39 12.74
C PHE A 135 -9.88 0.70 13.82
N ARG A 136 -8.97 1.65 13.60
CA ARG A 136 -8.75 2.76 14.54
C ARG A 136 -10.03 3.59 14.70
N GLU A 137 -10.69 3.92 13.60
CA GLU A 137 -11.91 4.72 13.63
C GLU A 137 -13.07 3.97 14.29
N PHE A 138 -13.25 2.67 13.96
CA PHE A 138 -14.25 1.83 14.62
C PHE A 138 -14.01 1.74 16.13
N SER A 139 -12.77 1.49 16.56
CA SER A 139 -12.42 1.34 17.97
C SER A 139 -12.62 2.63 18.75
N ARG A 140 -12.39 3.78 18.11
CA ARG A 140 -12.63 5.10 18.70
C ARG A 140 -14.10 5.34 19.00
N HIS A 141 -14.98 4.96 18.07
CA HIS A 141 -16.43 5.17 18.22
C HIS A 141 -17.16 4.06 18.97
N ASN A 142 -16.52 2.88 19.13
CA ASN A 142 -17.12 1.71 19.78
C ASN A 142 -16.17 1.13 20.85
N PRO A 143 -15.98 1.85 21.98
CA PRO A 143 -15.11 1.36 23.05
C PRO A 143 -15.63 0.02 23.58
N GLY A 144 -14.74 -0.95 23.74
CA GLY A 144 -15.06 -2.30 24.20
C GLY A 144 -15.45 -3.32 23.13
N LYS A 145 -15.68 -2.90 21.86
CA LYS A 145 -16.03 -3.82 20.76
C LYS A 145 -14.86 -4.14 19.82
N ALA A 146 -13.65 -3.63 20.11
CA ALA A 146 -12.47 -3.83 19.29
C ALA A 146 -12.12 -5.30 19.08
N GLY A 147 -12.21 -6.13 20.12
CA GLY A 147 -11.95 -7.57 20.02
C GLY A 147 -12.93 -8.32 19.13
N ALA A 148 -14.22 -8.00 19.25
CA ALA A 148 -15.26 -8.60 18.39
C ALA A 148 -15.09 -8.17 16.92
N TYR A 149 -14.69 -6.91 16.68
CA TYR A 149 -14.35 -6.44 15.34
C TYR A 149 -13.16 -7.23 14.77
N LEU A 150 -12.07 -7.33 15.53
CA LEU A 150 -10.87 -8.07 15.13
C LEU A 150 -11.17 -9.51 14.75
N ALA A 151 -11.97 -10.21 15.57
CA ALA A 151 -12.34 -11.61 15.31
C ALA A 151 -13.13 -11.76 14.00
N LYS A 152 -14.16 -10.91 13.79
CA LYS A 152 -14.95 -10.92 12.55
C LYS A 152 -14.12 -10.50 11.35
N PHE A 153 -13.34 -9.44 11.49
CA PHE A 153 -12.46 -8.95 10.44
C PHE A 153 -11.48 -10.03 10.00
N SER A 154 -10.78 -10.67 10.96
CA SER A 154 -9.81 -11.72 10.67
C SER A 154 -10.47 -12.90 9.98
N LEU A 155 -11.60 -13.38 10.50
CA LEU A 155 -12.30 -14.51 9.89
C LEU A 155 -12.67 -14.25 8.42
N VAL A 156 -13.29 -13.10 8.15
CA VAL A 156 -13.71 -12.74 6.79
C VAL A 156 -12.50 -12.52 5.88
N ASN A 157 -11.53 -11.72 6.31
CA ASN A 157 -10.40 -11.36 5.46
C ASN A 157 -9.45 -12.53 5.21
N PHE A 158 -9.19 -13.42 6.18
CA PHE A 158 -8.42 -14.63 5.94
C PHE A 158 -9.14 -15.62 5.03
N SER A 159 -10.47 -15.71 5.12
CA SER A 159 -11.25 -16.51 4.17
C SER A 159 -11.11 -15.97 2.75
N PHE A 160 -11.23 -14.65 2.56
CA PHE A 160 -11.00 -14.01 1.27
C PHE A 160 -9.57 -14.21 0.77
N LEU A 161 -8.58 -13.99 1.62
CA LEU A 161 -7.17 -14.21 1.28
C LEU A 161 -6.94 -15.63 0.76
N LEU A 162 -7.45 -16.64 1.47
CA LEU A 162 -7.27 -18.03 1.10
C LEU A 162 -7.94 -18.35 -0.25
N ILE A 163 -9.19 -17.93 -0.41
CA ILE A 163 -9.96 -18.18 -1.66
C ILE A 163 -9.25 -17.52 -2.85
N LEU A 164 -8.89 -16.24 -2.72
CA LEU A 164 -8.22 -15.51 -3.78
C LEU A 164 -6.82 -16.05 -4.07
N LEU A 165 -6.07 -16.45 -3.05
CA LEU A 165 -4.74 -17.03 -3.21
C LEU A 165 -4.80 -18.35 -3.98
N VAL A 166 -5.71 -19.24 -3.61
CA VAL A 166 -5.92 -20.52 -4.32
C VAL A 166 -6.37 -20.25 -5.75
N PHE A 167 -7.34 -19.37 -5.95
CA PHE A 167 -7.84 -19.03 -7.27
C PHE A 167 -6.75 -18.47 -8.19
N CYS A 168 -6.00 -17.48 -7.71
CA CYS A 168 -4.91 -16.89 -8.50
C CYS A 168 -3.74 -17.86 -8.71
N TYR A 169 -3.42 -18.69 -7.71
CA TYR A 169 -2.40 -19.72 -7.85
C TYR A 169 -2.74 -20.73 -8.96
N VAL A 170 -3.99 -21.19 -9.01
CA VAL A 170 -4.46 -22.06 -10.09
C VAL A 170 -4.42 -21.36 -11.44
N LEU A 171 -4.87 -20.11 -11.52
CA LEU A 171 -4.83 -19.34 -12.77
C LEU A 171 -3.41 -19.14 -13.29
N THR A 172 -2.46 -18.79 -12.43
CA THR A 172 -1.06 -18.56 -12.83
C THR A 172 -0.35 -19.85 -13.26
N ARG A 173 -0.87 -21.03 -12.90
CA ARG A 173 -0.35 -22.33 -13.36
C ARG A 173 -1.00 -22.82 -14.64
N MET A 174 -2.14 -22.26 -15.02
CA MET A 174 -2.86 -22.64 -16.25
C MET A 174 -2.45 -21.82 -17.48
N TRP A 175 -1.75 -20.70 -17.25
CA TRP A 175 -1.24 -19.78 -18.28
C TRP A 175 0.28 -19.73 -18.26
#